data_bfb77daabca224d1b6f23b38cd51c9e3
#
_entry.id   bfb77daabca224d1b6f23b38cd51c9e3
#
_cell.length_a   1.000
_cell.length_b   1.000
_cell.length_c   1.000
_cell.angle_alpha   90.00
_cell.angle_beta   90.00
_cell.angle_gamma   90.00
#
_symmetry.space_group_name_H-M   'P 1'
#
loop_
_entity.id
_entity.type
_entity.pdbx_description
1 polymer ?
#
loop_
_entity_poly.entity_id
_entity_poly.type
_entity_poly.pdbx_seq_one_letter_code
_entity_poly.pdbx_strand_id
1 'polypeptide(L)'
;MNPTPIPPAAEPLLDAWRDDLASWAIPEEILSQADEPPWVHPVAMFTVDDVIEDSPSHRRAREAVPEDGSVLDVGSGGGRAAFALVPPAGSVVAVDHQQGMLDAFAEAALRRGVRSREYLGQWPDVSPAVPTCDVVVCHHVAYNVPEIGPFLQALDGHARGRVVLEVPMHHPMSNMNPLWKRFWGLDRPTRPTARDLAAIARALGFDAHLEEWDDETWGNRVALPDAERVRFARIRLCLTADRDAEVAAALIEEADARPRRVATLWWDVAR
;
A
#
# COMPACT_ATOMS: atom_id res chain seq x y z
N MET A 1 -9.22 0.78 23.59
CA MET A 1 -9.11 -0.67 23.86
C MET A 1 -7.69 -0.97 24.32
N ASN A 2 -7.48 -1.89 25.27
CA ASN A 2 -6.13 -2.39 25.54
C ASN A 2 -5.67 -3.20 24.32
N PRO A 3 -4.43 -3.04 23.86
CA PRO A 3 -3.93 -3.80 22.73
C PRO A 3 -3.98 -5.31 23.07
N THR A 4 -4.47 -6.10 22.14
CA THR A 4 -4.44 -7.57 22.27
C THR A 4 -2.98 -8.01 22.34
N PRO A 5 -2.59 -8.85 23.33
CA PRO A 5 -1.21 -9.33 23.42
C PRO A 5 -0.77 -10.04 22.14
N ILE A 6 0.45 -9.78 21.71
CA ILE A 6 1.05 -10.50 20.57
C ILE A 6 1.29 -11.97 20.98
N PRO A 7 0.79 -12.95 20.21
CA PRO A 7 1.08 -14.35 20.49
C PRO A 7 2.59 -14.65 20.35
N PRO A 8 3.21 -15.43 21.24
CA PRO A 8 4.64 -15.75 21.15
C PRO A 8 5.06 -16.36 19.81
N ALA A 9 4.18 -17.08 19.15
CA ALA A 9 4.43 -17.66 17.83
C ALA A 9 4.59 -16.61 16.71
N ALA A 10 4.06 -15.41 16.89
CA ALA A 10 4.17 -14.32 15.92
C ALA A 10 5.48 -13.52 16.07
N GLU A 11 6.08 -13.47 17.25
CA GLU A 11 7.26 -12.65 17.54
C GLU A 11 8.41 -12.85 16.55
N PRO A 12 8.86 -14.09 16.23
CA PRO A 12 9.96 -14.29 15.28
C PRO A 12 9.62 -13.81 13.86
N LEU A 13 8.35 -13.88 13.44
CA LEU A 13 7.92 -13.40 12.13
C LEU A 13 7.85 -11.88 12.09
N LEU A 14 7.46 -11.25 13.19
CA LEU A 14 7.44 -9.78 13.33
C LEU A 14 8.86 -9.20 13.33
N ASP A 15 9.80 -9.86 14.03
CA ASP A 15 11.21 -9.46 14.02
C ASP A 15 11.80 -9.59 12.62
N ALA A 16 11.57 -10.73 11.93
CA ALA A 16 12.02 -10.92 10.56
C ALA A 16 11.43 -9.88 9.59
N TRP A 17 10.14 -9.53 9.75
CA TRP A 17 9.50 -8.48 8.95
C TRP A 17 10.17 -7.13 9.13
N ARG A 18 10.46 -6.76 10.38
CA ARG A 18 11.15 -5.49 10.71
C ARG A 18 12.56 -5.45 10.14
N ASP A 19 13.32 -6.54 10.29
CA ASP A 19 14.69 -6.66 9.79
C ASP A 19 14.71 -6.64 8.25
N ASP A 20 13.80 -7.36 7.60
CA ASP A 20 13.65 -7.36 6.15
C ASP A 20 13.32 -5.95 5.61
N LEU A 21 12.41 -5.21 6.27
CA LEU A 21 12.13 -3.81 5.89
C LEU A 21 13.34 -2.90 6.14
N ALA A 22 14.03 -3.05 7.25
CA ALA A 22 15.23 -2.26 7.55
C ALA A 22 16.34 -2.47 6.51
N SER A 23 16.43 -3.67 5.93
CA SER A 23 17.40 -3.99 4.88
C SER A 23 17.19 -3.21 3.57
N TRP A 24 16.01 -2.60 3.38
CA TRP A 24 15.72 -1.70 2.25
C TRP A 24 16.30 -0.30 2.42
N ALA A 25 16.90 0.02 3.54
CA ALA A 25 17.58 1.31 3.72
C ALA A 25 18.63 1.52 2.61
N ILE A 26 18.69 2.75 2.13
CA ILE A 26 19.70 3.16 1.14
C ILE A 26 20.97 3.50 1.93
N PRO A 27 22.15 2.96 1.55
CA PRO A 27 23.41 3.34 2.18
C PRO A 27 23.61 4.86 2.19
N GLU A 28 24.08 5.42 3.31
CA GLU A 28 24.22 6.87 3.50
C GLU A 28 25.14 7.51 2.46
N GLU A 29 26.19 6.79 2.05
CA GLU A 29 27.11 7.25 1.00
C GLU A 29 26.45 7.40 -0.38
N ILE A 30 25.34 6.69 -0.63
CA ILE A 30 24.54 6.84 -1.85
C ILE A 30 23.47 7.92 -1.63
N LEU A 31 22.79 7.86 -0.48
CA LEU A 31 21.70 8.78 -0.17
C LEU A 31 22.17 10.25 -0.14
N SER A 32 23.39 10.51 0.36
CA SER A 32 23.97 11.84 0.39
C SER A 32 24.28 12.45 -0.99
N GLN A 33 24.24 11.66 -2.06
CA GLN A 33 24.42 12.11 -3.44
C GLN A 33 23.11 12.49 -4.13
N ALA A 34 21.96 12.19 -3.51
CA ALA A 34 20.66 12.47 -4.09
C ALA A 34 20.34 13.97 -4.06
N ASP A 35 19.99 14.53 -5.20
CA ASP A 35 19.52 15.92 -5.31
C ASP A 35 18.14 16.12 -4.67
N GLU A 36 17.32 15.05 -4.62
CA GLU A 36 15.94 15.05 -4.12
C GLU A 36 15.71 13.81 -3.24
N PRO A 37 14.86 13.90 -2.20
CA PRO A 37 14.54 12.74 -1.36
C PRO A 37 13.92 11.60 -2.19
N PRO A 38 14.49 10.37 -2.15
CA PRO A 38 14.06 9.28 -3.04
C PRO A 38 12.69 8.66 -2.68
N TRP A 39 12.09 9.03 -1.56
CA TRP A 39 10.81 8.47 -1.07
C TRP A 39 9.60 9.39 -1.25
N VAL A 40 9.77 10.59 -1.80
CA VAL A 40 8.65 11.50 -2.05
C VAL A 40 7.80 10.99 -3.22
N HIS A 41 6.51 10.89 -2.97
CA HIS A 41 5.53 10.53 -4.00
C HIS A 41 4.69 11.76 -4.36
N PRO A 42 4.57 12.10 -5.66
CA PRO A 42 3.64 13.14 -6.11
C PRO A 42 2.19 12.77 -5.78
N VAL A 43 1.42 13.69 -5.20
CA VAL A 43 -0.01 13.48 -4.89
C VAL A 43 -0.79 13.06 -6.14
N ALA A 44 -0.45 13.60 -7.31
CA ALA A 44 -1.09 13.26 -8.57
C ALA A 44 -1.08 11.76 -8.93
N MET A 45 -0.12 10.99 -8.41
CA MET A 45 -0.07 9.53 -8.62
C MET A 45 -1.16 8.76 -7.84
N PHE A 46 -1.79 9.40 -6.85
CA PHE A 46 -2.78 8.79 -5.96
C PHE A 46 -4.18 9.38 -6.11
N THR A 47 -4.37 10.31 -7.05
CA THR A 47 -5.71 10.78 -7.42
C THR A 47 -6.52 9.64 -8.04
N VAL A 48 -7.83 9.68 -7.82
CA VAL A 48 -8.74 8.62 -8.27
C VAL A 48 -9.55 9.10 -9.45
N ASP A 49 -9.47 8.34 -10.55
CA ASP A 49 -10.28 8.53 -11.74
C ASP A 49 -11.77 8.26 -11.47
N ASP A 50 -12.66 8.78 -12.33
CA ASP A 50 -14.09 8.55 -12.22
C ASP A 50 -14.44 7.07 -12.35
N VAL A 51 -13.69 6.32 -13.16
CA VAL A 51 -13.84 4.87 -13.31
C VAL A 51 -12.70 4.17 -12.59
N ILE A 52 -13.04 3.33 -11.62
CA ILE A 52 -12.08 2.50 -10.89
C ILE A 52 -12.17 1.08 -11.46
N GLU A 53 -11.05 0.59 -12.00
CA GLU A 53 -10.96 -0.80 -12.45
C GLU A 53 -11.10 -1.77 -11.27
N ASP A 54 -11.92 -2.81 -11.46
CA ASP A 54 -12.19 -3.79 -10.43
C ASP A 54 -11.01 -4.76 -10.23
N SER A 55 -10.68 -5.07 -8.98
CA SER A 55 -9.63 -6.01 -8.63
C SER A 55 -10.17 -7.16 -7.78
N PRO A 56 -9.43 -8.28 -7.62
CA PRO A 56 -9.76 -9.31 -6.63
C PRO A 56 -9.97 -8.74 -5.24
N SER A 57 -9.15 -7.77 -4.81
CA SER A 57 -9.29 -7.11 -3.51
C SER A 57 -10.60 -6.35 -3.38
N HIS A 58 -11.00 -5.61 -4.41
CA HIS A 58 -12.29 -4.92 -4.43
C HIS A 58 -13.45 -5.90 -4.34
N ARG A 59 -13.39 -7.02 -5.07
CA ARG A 59 -14.45 -8.07 -5.01
C ARG A 59 -14.56 -8.67 -3.62
N ARG A 60 -13.41 -9.06 -3.00
CA ARG A 60 -13.41 -9.62 -1.65
C ARG A 60 -13.95 -8.66 -0.60
N ALA A 61 -13.63 -7.36 -0.73
CA ALA A 61 -14.18 -6.34 0.16
C ALA A 61 -15.69 -6.15 -0.08
N ARG A 62 -16.12 -6.03 -1.35
CA ARG A 62 -17.53 -5.78 -1.71
C ARG A 62 -18.47 -6.92 -1.26
N GLU A 63 -18.01 -8.18 -1.29
CA GLU A 63 -18.75 -9.35 -0.79
C GLU A 63 -19.18 -9.18 0.69
N ALA A 64 -18.45 -8.42 1.48
CA ALA A 64 -18.69 -8.24 2.92
C ALA A 64 -19.33 -6.89 3.28
N VAL A 65 -19.48 -5.96 2.32
CA VAL A 65 -20.15 -4.67 2.55
C VAL A 65 -21.67 -4.88 2.45
N PRO A 66 -22.45 -4.66 3.53
CA PRO A 66 -23.89 -4.69 3.44
C PRO A 66 -24.45 -3.50 2.63
N GLU A 67 -25.70 -3.57 2.23
CA GLU A 67 -26.38 -2.43 1.58
C GLU A 67 -26.36 -1.20 2.51
N ASP A 68 -26.02 -0.03 1.97
CA ASP A 68 -25.76 1.22 2.72
C ASP A 68 -24.69 1.07 3.82
N GLY A 69 -23.78 0.10 3.68
CA GLY A 69 -22.74 -0.21 4.66
C GLY A 69 -21.64 0.83 4.75
N SER A 70 -20.71 0.63 5.68
CA SER A 70 -19.60 1.53 5.95
C SER A 70 -18.25 0.88 5.63
N VAL A 71 -17.33 1.65 5.03
CA VAL A 71 -15.97 1.22 4.72
C VAL A 71 -14.96 2.15 5.36
N LEU A 72 -13.95 1.58 6.04
CA LEU A 72 -12.77 2.29 6.51
C LEU A 72 -11.60 2.00 5.56
N ASP A 73 -10.99 3.04 5.02
CA ASP A 73 -9.82 2.98 4.15
C ASP A 73 -8.59 3.52 4.91
N VAL A 74 -7.65 2.63 5.23
CA VAL A 74 -6.43 2.97 5.99
C VAL A 74 -5.23 3.14 5.07
N GLY A 75 -4.63 4.33 5.09
CA GLY A 75 -3.69 4.77 4.06
C GLY A 75 -4.43 5.05 2.76
N SER A 76 -5.51 5.81 2.87
CA SER A 76 -6.53 5.93 1.82
C SER A 76 -6.04 6.57 0.53
N GLY A 77 -4.99 7.42 0.60
CA GLY A 77 -4.64 8.25 -0.54
C GLY A 77 -5.87 9.00 -1.06
N GLY A 78 -6.10 9.00 -2.36
CA GLY A 78 -7.30 9.58 -2.98
C GLY A 78 -8.56 8.70 -2.92
N GLY A 79 -8.52 7.51 -2.26
CA GLY A 79 -9.71 6.69 -1.98
C GLY A 79 -10.01 5.59 -3.00
N ARG A 80 -9.04 5.14 -3.78
CA ARG A 80 -9.26 4.09 -4.79
C ARG A 80 -9.89 2.83 -4.19
N ALA A 81 -9.42 2.39 -3.02
CA ALA A 81 -9.92 1.19 -2.36
C ALA A 81 -11.36 1.38 -1.89
N ALA A 82 -11.66 2.49 -1.18
CA ALA A 82 -13.00 2.75 -0.67
C ALA A 82 -14.03 3.00 -1.77
N PHE A 83 -13.70 3.84 -2.75
CA PHE A 83 -14.67 4.23 -3.79
C PHE A 83 -14.99 3.11 -4.78
N ALA A 84 -14.13 2.11 -4.92
CA ALA A 84 -14.45 0.89 -5.66
C ALA A 84 -15.61 0.10 -5.04
N LEU A 85 -15.96 0.37 -3.77
CA LEU A 85 -17.01 -0.30 -3.02
C LEU A 85 -18.33 0.50 -2.99
N VAL A 86 -18.39 1.61 -3.69
CA VAL A 86 -19.59 2.48 -3.81
C VAL A 86 -20.23 2.30 -5.19
N PRO A 87 -21.45 1.73 -5.27
CA PRO A 87 -22.18 0.99 -4.25
C PRO A 87 -21.52 -0.38 -3.93
N PRO A 88 -21.90 -1.13 -2.86
CA PRO A 88 -23.03 -0.94 -1.97
C PRO A 88 -22.75 -0.04 -0.75
N ALA A 89 -21.51 0.42 -0.53
CA ALA A 89 -21.19 1.29 0.59
C ALA A 89 -21.94 2.63 0.49
N GLY A 90 -22.61 3.02 1.58
CA GLY A 90 -23.28 4.30 1.72
C GLY A 90 -22.44 5.34 2.47
N SER A 91 -21.36 4.92 3.12
CA SER A 91 -20.42 5.79 3.79
C SER A 91 -19.00 5.26 3.76
N VAL A 92 -18.02 6.18 3.68
CA VAL A 92 -16.59 5.88 3.66
C VAL A 92 -15.87 6.69 4.73
N VAL A 93 -14.89 6.08 5.38
CA VAL A 93 -14.02 6.73 6.36
C VAL A 93 -12.59 6.60 5.87
N ALA A 94 -11.86 7.71 5.83
CA ALA A 94 -10.48 7.74 5.38
C ALA A 94 -9.52 8.01 6.54
N VAL A 95 -8.40 7.31 6.55
CA VAL A 95 -7.25 7.63 7.41
C VAL A 95 -6.03 7.78 6.51
N ASP A 96 -5.36 8.93 6.57
CA ASP A 96 -4.07 9.16 5.91
C ASP A 96 -3.21 10.12 6.75
N HIS A 97 -1.90 10.04 6.59
CA HIS A 97 -0.96 10.93 7.28
C HIS A 97 -0.69 12.23 6.51
N GLN A 98 -1.19 12.34 5.27
CA GLN A 98 -1.02 13.50 4.41
C GLN A 98 -2.36 14.23 4.19
N GLN A 99 -2.44 15.50 4.62
CA GLN A 99 -3.66 16.31 4.47
C GLN A 99 -4.10 16.41 3.00
N GLY A 100 -3.17 16.59 2.06
CA GLY A 100 -3.49 16.70 0.63
C GLY A 100 -4.15 15.44 0.04
N MET A 101 -3.88 14.25 0.62
CA MET A 101 -4.58 13.02 0.24
C MET A 101 -6.02 13.01 0.75
N LEU A 102 -6.23 13.44 1.99
CA LEU A 102 -7.58 13.54 2.57
C LEU A 102 -8.43 14.60 1.86
N ASP A 103 -7.84 15.71 1.45
CA ASP A 103 -8.52 16.74 0.66
C ASP A 103 -8.99 16.16 -0.69
N ALA A 104 -8.12 15.42 -1.38
CA ALA A 104 -8.46 14.73 -2.64
C ALA A 104 -9.53 13.64 -2.43
N PHE A 105 -9.47 12.93 -1.29
CA PHE A 105 -10.48 11.93 -0.91
C PHE A 105 -11.86 12.59 -0.70
N ALA A 106 -11.92 13.65 0.09
CA ALA A 106 -13.17 14.38 0.38
C ALA A 106 -13.81 14.92 -0.91
N GLU A 107 -13.00 15.50 -1.79
CA GLU A 107 -13.46 15.96 -3.10
C GLU A 107 -14.01 14.83 -3.96
N ALA A 108 -13.33 13.68 -3.99
CA ALA A 108 -13.78 12.50 -4.73
C ALA A 108 -15.08 11.90 -4.14
N ALA A 109 -15.25 11.92 -2.82
CA ALA A 109 -16.48 11.51 -2.14
C ALA A 109 -17.66 12.41 -2.52
N LEU A 110 -17.43 13.74 -2.53
CA LEU A 110 -18.44 14.71 -2.93
C LEU A 110 -18.90 14.48 -4.39
N ARG A 111 -17.96 14.29 -5.32
CA ARG A 111 -18.31 14.01 -6.73
C ARG A 111 -19.15 12.74 -6.88
N ARG A 112 -18.92 11.72 -6.04
CA ARG A 112 -19.65 10.44 -6.06
C ARG A 112 -20.94 10.44 -5.25
N GLY A 113 -21.22 11.53 -4.51
CA GLY A 113 -22.41 11.64 -3.68
C GLY A 113 -22.42 10.66 -2.49
N VAL A 114 -21.25 10.21 -2.01
CA VAL A 114 -21.11 9.32 -0.87
C VAL A 114 -20.72 10.11 0.39
N ARG A 115 -21.28 9.73 1.54
CA ARG A 115 -20.91 10.33 2.82
C ARG A 115 -19.47 9.95 3.18
N SER A 116 -18.65 10.94 3.52
CA SER A 116 -17.26 10.69 3.92
C SER A 116 -16.91 11.31 5.27
N ARG A 117 -15.87 10.80 5.90
CA ARG A 117 -15.23 11.35 7.08
C ARG A 117 -13.74 11.06 7.06
N GLU A 118 -12.92 12.07 7.23
CA GLU A 118 -11.48 12.01 7.10
C GLU A 118 -10.80 12.20 8.46
N TYR A 119 -9.71 11.42 8.69
CA TYR A 119 -8.90 11.47 9.90
C TYR A 119 -7.43 11.60 9.52
N LEU A 120 -6.83 12.74 9.85
CA LEU A 120 -5.41 12.99 9.66
C LEU A 120 -4.60 12.32 10.78
N GLY A 121 -3.69 11.45 10.42
CA GLY A 121 -2.79 10.82 11.38
C GLY A 121 -2.21 9.50 10.89
N GLN A 122 -1.25 8.98 11.64
CA GLN A 122 -0.68 7.66 11.38
C GLN A 122 -1.51 6.55 12.04
N TRP A 123 -1.75 5.49 11.28
CA TRP A 123 -2.31 4.27 11.81
C TRP A 123 -1.20 3.39 12.43
N PRO A 124 -1.38 2.80 13.64
CA PRO A 124 -2.62 2.78 14.42
C PRO A 124 -2.82 3.91 15.42
N ASP A 125 -1.95 4.91 15.51
CA ASP A 125 -1.97 5.95 16.56
C ASP A 125 -3.29 6.72 16.58
N VAL A 126 -3.85 7.03 15.39
CA VAL A 126 -5.11 7.76 15.26
C VAL A 126 -6.34 6.86 15.52
N SER A 127 -6.18 5.56 15.57
CA SER A 127 -7.28 4.60 15.65
C SER A 127 -8.28 4.84 16.78
N PRO A 128 -7.89 5.35 17.98
CA PRO A 128 -8.88 5.60 19.05
C PRO A 128 -9.95 6.65 18.69
N ALA A 129 -9.67 7.52 17.70
CA ALA A 129 -10.63 8.53 17.23
C ALA A 129 -11.50 8.04 16.05
N VAL A 130 -11.11 6.93 15.42
CA VAL A 130 -11.73 6.42 14.19
C VAL A 130 -12.86 5.45 14.53
N PRO A 131 -14.04 5.56 13.89
CA PRO A 131 -15.14 4.62 14.14
C PRO A 131 -14.86 3.23 13.56
N THR A 132 -15.49 2.22 14.10
CA THR A 132 -15.55 0.89 13.47
C THR A 132 -16.47 0.93 12.25
N CYS A 133 -16.08 0.20 11.18
CA CYS A 133 -16.83 0.07 9.94
C CYS A 133 -17.17 -1.39 9.64
N ASP A 134 -18.05 -1.63 8.67
CA ASP A 134 -18.42 -2.99 8.30
C ASP A 134 -17.25 -3.71 7.64
N VAL A 135 -16.53 -3.02 6.77
CA VAL A 135 -15.30 -3.50 6.11
C VAL A 135 -14.16 -2.52 6.32
N VAL A 136 -12.96 -3.04 6.55
CA VAL A 136 -11.72 -2.27 6.57
C VAL A 136 -10.90 -2.67 5.35
N VAL A 137 -10.47 -1.68 4.56
CA VAL A 137 -9.54 -1.88 3.44
C VAL A 137 -8.23 -1.15 3.71
N CYS A 138 -7.12 -1.72 3.21
CA CYS A 138 -5.78 -1.13 3.35
C CYS A 138 -4.93 -1.55 2.15
N HIS A 139 -4.80 -0.69 1.15
CA HIS A 139 -4.15 -1.02 -0.11
C HIS A 139 -2.78 -0.35 -0.24
N HIS A 140 -1.74 -1.16 -0.53
CA HIS A 140 -0.35 -0.71 -0.80
C HIS A 140 0.35 0.01 0.36
N VAL A 141 -0.05 -0.23 1.62
CA VAL A 141 0.50 0.43 2.82
C VAL A 141 1.50 -0.42 3.57
N ALA A 142 1.25 -1.74 3.69
CA ALA A 142 1.93 -2.64 4.64
C ALA A 142 3.46 -2.60 4.60
N TYR A 143 4.08 -2.44 3.43
CA TYR A 143 5.54 -2.33 3.29
C TYR A 143 6.15 -1.03 3.85
N ASN A 144 5.33 -0.09 4.31
CA ASN A 144 5.79 1.11 5.00
C ASN A 144 5.64 1.00 6.53
N VAL A 145 5.27 -0.19 7.04
CA VAL A 145 4.90 -0.42 8.44
C VAL A 145 5.84 -1.44 9.09
N PRO A 146 6.91 -1.02 9.79
CA PRO A 146 7.79 -1.94 10.52
C PRO A 146 7.06 -2.69 11.63
N GLU A 147 6.21 -1.99 12.41
CA GLU A 147 5.43 -2.57 13.50
C GLU A 147 4.10 -3.14 12.98
N ILE A 148 4.20 -4.15 12.10
CA ILE A 148 3.04 -4.68 11.38
C ILE A 148 2.04 -5.42 12.28
N GLY A 149 2.48 -5.99 13.41
CA GLY A 149 1.60 -6.71 14.34
C GLY A 149 0.50 -5.82 14.94
N PRO A 150 0.85 -4.76 15.69
CA PRO A 150 -0.13 -3.78 16.19
C PRO A 150 -0.96 -3.13 15.09
N PHE A 151 -0.37 -2.90 13.91
CA PHE A 151 -1.08 -2.37 12.74
C PHE A 151 -2.23 -3.27 12.31
N LEU A 152 -1.98 -4.59 12.10
CA LEU A 152 -3.00 -5.55 11.69
C LEU A 152 -4.06 -5.76 12.77
N GLN A 153 -3.67 -5.81 14.05
CA GLN A 153 -4.61 -5.91 15.17
C GLN A 153 -5.56 -4.71 15.23
N ALA A 154 -5.05 -3.51 14.95
CA ALA A 154 -5.90 -2.33 14.89
C ALA A 154 -6.86 -2.34 13.69
N LEU A 155 -6.46 -2.88 12.51
CA LEU A 155 -7.38 -3.08 11.39
C LEU A 155 -8.50 -4.05 11.77
N ASP A 156 -8.16 -5.20 12.38
CA ASP A 156 -9.13 -6.20 12.85
C ASP A 156 -10.11 -5.59 13.83
N GLY A 157 -9.63 -4.86 14.83
CA GLY A 157 -10.46 -4.21 15.85
C GLY A 157 -11.40 -3.13 15.34
N HIS A 158 -11.19 -2.63 14.12
CA HIS A 158 -12.06 -1.62 13.48
C HIS A 158 -13.00 -2.19 12.43
N ALA A 159 -12.87 -3.46 12.06
CA ALA A 159 -13.78 -4.14 11.17
C ALA A 159 -14.88 -4.87 11.96
N ARG A 160 -16.13 -4.74 11.54
CA ARG A 160 -17.23 -5.55 12.05
C ARG A 160 -17.41 -6.85 11.28
N GLY A 161 -17.01 -6.91 10.02
CA GLY A 161 -17.18 -8.05 9.13
C GLY A 161 -15.87 -8.56 8.54
N ARG A 162 -15.15 -7.76 7.79
CA ARG A 162 -13.97 -8.21 7.05
C ARG A 162 -12.88 -7.16 7.00
N VAL A 163 -11.62 -7.63 7.02
CA VAL A 163 -10.43 -6.84 6.68
C VAL A 163 -9.89 -7.32 5.33
N VAL A 164 -9.55 -6.40 4.44
CA VAL A 164 -8.95 -6.70 3.12
C VAL A 164 -7.75 -5.81 2.87
N LEU A 165 -6.60 -6.43 2.63
CA LEU A 165 -5.39 -5.74 2.20
C LEU A 165 -5.07 -6.09 0.75
N GLU A 166 -4.61 -5.09 -0.01
CA GLU A 166 -3.98 -5.30 -1.31
C GLU A 166 -2.50 -4.93 -1.20
N VAL A 167 -1.63 -5.86 -1.56
CA VAL A 167 -0.18 -5.64 -1.50
C VAL A 167 0.52 -6.25 -2.71
N PRO A 168 1.58 -5.62 -3.26
CA PRO A 168 2.43 -6.30 -4.23
C PRO A 168 3.02 -7.57 -3.62
N MET A 169 3.27 -8.59 -4.45
CA MET A 169 3.92 -9.82 -3.99
C MET A 169 5.29 -9.59 -3.38
N HIS A 170 6.03 -8.61 -3.89
CA HIS A 170 7.33 -8.16 -3.39
C HIS A 170 7.28 -6.68 -3.02
N HIS A 171 8.25 -6.24 -2.23
CA HIS A 171 8.38 -4.82 -1.89
C HIS A 171 8.27 -3.94 -3.14
N PRO A 172 7.54 -2.80 -3.11
CA PRO A 172 7.25 -1.98 -4.30
C PRO A 172 8.48 -1.55 -5.10
N MET A 173 9.63 -1.42 -4.42
CA MET A 173 10.89 -1.01 -5.05
C MET A 173 11.67 -2.17 -5.67
N SER A 174 11.21 -3.42 -5.55
CA SER A 174 11.95 -4.60 -6.06
C SER A 174 12.09 -4.63 -7.59
N ASN A 175 11.17 -3.99 -8.31
CA ASN A 175 11.26 -3.84 -9.75
C ASN A 175 12.46 -2.97 -10.20
N MET A 176 13.03 -2.19 -9.28
CA MET A 176 14.23 -1.38 -9.55
C MET A 176 15.54 -2.09 -9.18
N ASN A 177 15.50 -3.31 -8.64
CA ASN A 177 16.70 -4.03 -8.22
C ASN A 177 17.75 -4.18 -9.35
N PRO A 178 17.39 -4.49 -10.62
CA PRO A 178 18.35 -4.51 -11.72
C PRO A 178 19.04 -3.16 -11.93
N LEU A 179 18.29 -2.06 -11.82
CA LEU A 179 18.84 -0.71 -11.95
C LEU A 179 19.79 -0.36 -10.78
N TRP A 180 19.45 -0.74 -9.56
CA TRP A 180 20.34 -0.59 -8.41
C TRP A 180 21.65 -1.36 -8.60
N LYS A 181 21.57 -2.58 -9.13
CA LYS A 181 22.79 -3.36 -9.47
C LYS A 181 23.60 -2.69 -10.56
N ARG A 182 22.95 -2.16 -11.61
CA ARG A 182 23.61 -1.50 -12.74
C ARG A 182 24.33 -0.22 -12.32
N PHE A 183 23.65 0.68 -11.59
CA PHE A 183 24.16 2.00 -11.29
C PHE A 183 25.09 2.07 -10.06
N TRP A 184 24.84 1.19 -9.09
CA TRP A 184 25.53 1.22 -7.79
C TRP A 184 26.27 -0.09 -7.45
N GLY A 185 26.17 -1.13 -8.28
CA GLY A 185 26.68 -2.46 -7.95
C GLY A 185 26.01 -3.10 -6.72
N LEU A 186 24.90 -2.53 -6.25
CA LEU A 186 24.23 -2.90 -5.03
C LEU A 186 23.14 -3.94 -5.28
N ASP A 187 23.27 -5.10 -4.63
CA ASP A 187 22.20 -6.11 -4.58
C ASP A 187 21.16 -5.68 -3.53
N ARG A 188 19.93 -5.47 -3.98
CA ARG A 188 18.82 -5.06 -3.11
C ARG A 188 18.04 -6.28 -2.60
N PRO A 189 17.36 -6.14 -1.45
CA PRO A 189 16.56 -7.23 -0.87
C PRO A 189 15.46 -7.71 -1.80
N THR A 190 14.96 -8.92 -1.50
CA THR A 190 13.77 -9.51 -2.15
C THR A 190 12.65 -9.79 -1.16
N ARG A 191 12.88 -9.51 0.11
CA ARG A 191 11.94 -9.66 1.22
C ARG A 191 11.71 -8.29 1.89
N PRO A 192 10.62 -8.11 2.68
CA PRO A 192 9.58 -9.10 2.90
C PRO A 192 8.64 -9.24 1.68
N THR A 193 7.77 -10.26 1.72
CA THR A 193 6.79 -10.56 0.67
C THR A 193 5.36 -10.56 1.21
N ALA A 194 4.35 -10.57 0.31
CA ALA A 194 2.95 -10.74 0.69
C ALA A 194 2.69 -12.06 1.44
N ARG A 195 3.48 -13.11 1.15
CA ARG A 195 3.38 -14.40 1.86
C ARG A 195 3.88 -14.30 3.30
N ASP A 196 4.91 -13.48 3.56
CA ASP A 196 5.39 -13.20 4.91
C ASP A 196 4.32 -12.45 5.71
N LEU A 197 3.66 -11.46 5.09
CA LEU A 197 2.53 -10.74 5.71
C LEU A 197 1.38 -11.69 6.05
N ALA A 198 1.03 -12.61 5.15
CA ALA A 198 -0.02 -13.61 5.39
C ALA A 198 0.36 -14.59 6.51
N ALA A 199 1.62 -14.99 6.61
CA ALA A 199 2.12 -15.83 7.70
C ALA A 199 2.01 -15.10 9.04
N ILE A 200 2.34 -13.81 9.11
CA ILE A 200 2.18 -12.97 10.29
C ILE A 200 0.71 -12.88 10.69
N ALA A 201 -0.20 -12.57 9.75
CA ALA A 201 -1.62 -12.47 10.03
C ALA A 201 -2.18 -13.77 10.65
N ARG A 202 -1.78 -14.93 10.13
CA ARG A 202 -2.17 -16.24 10.68
C ARG A 202 -1.56 -16.49 12.06
N ALA A 203 -0.30 -16.11 12.28
CA ALA A 203 0.36 -16.24 13.59
C ALA A 203 -0.25 -15.30 14.64
N LEU A 204 -0.87 -14.19 14.24
CA LEU A 204 -1.68 -13.32 15.10
C LEU A 204 -3.05 -13.92 15.45
N GLY A 205 -3.43 -15.05 14.83
CA GLY A 205 -4.68 -15.76 15.08
C GLY A 205 -5.81 -15.44 14.10
N PHE A 206 -5.55 -14.66 13.02
CA PHE A 206 -6.55 -14.39 12.00
C PHE A 206 -6.67 -15.59 11.03
N ASP A 207 -7.88 -15.95 10.62
CA ASP A 207 -8.11 -16.95 9.56
C ASP A 207 -7.86 -16.33 8.19
N ALA A 208 -6.60 -15.95 7.97
CA ALA A 208 -6.19 -15.14 6.83
C ALA A 208 -5.99 -15.94 5.55
N HIS A 209 -6.66 -15.52 4.49
CA HIS A 209 -6.59 -16.04 3.14
C HIS A 209 -5.68 -15.17 2.28
N LEU A 210 -4.97 -15.77 1.32
CA LEU A 210 -4.11 -15.07 0.37
C LEU A 210 -4.44 -15.52 -1.05
N GLU A 211 -4.84 -14.58 -1.91
CA GLU A 211 -5.09 -14.78 -3.34
C GLU A 211 -4.05 -13.98 -4.14
N GLU A 212 -3.23 -14.68 -4.94
CA GLU A 212 -2.21 -14.07 -5.79
C GLU A 212 -2.76 -13.87 -7.20
N TRP A 213 -2.53 -12.71 -7.81
CA TRP A 213 -3.03 -12.38 -9.13
C TRP A 213 -2.11 -11.42 -9.87
N ASP A 214 -2.30 -11.31 -11.18
CA ASP A 214 -1.53 -10.42 -12.04
C ASP A 214 -2.31 -9.14 -12.33
N ASP A 215 -1.74 -7.98 -11.95
CA ASP A 215 -2.31 -6.66 -12.21
C ASP A 215 -1.84 -6.16 -13.58
N GLU A 216 -2.63 -6.45 -14.60
CA GLU A 216 -2.36 -6.02 -15.98
C GLU A 216 -2.57 -4.51 -16.18
N THR A 217 -3.26 -3.86 -15.25
CA THR A 217 -3.66 -2.45 -15.36
C THR A 217 -2.67 -1.49 -14.72
N TRP A 218 -1.75 -1.99 -13.90
CA TRP A 218 -0.79 -1.18 -13.17
C TRP A 218 0.00 -0.23 -14.06
N GLY A 219 0.52 -0.72 -15.18
CA GLY A 219 1.28 0.08 -16.14
C GLY A 219 0.51 1.27 -16.69
N ASN A 220 -0.79 1.08 -16.94
CA ASN A 220 -1.67 2.13 -17.44
C ASN A 220 -2.01 3.16 -16.35
N ARG A 221 -2.23 2.69 -15.11
CA ARG A 221 -2.58 3.56 -13.97
C ARG A 221 -1.45 4.50 -13.55
N VAL A 222 -0.21 4.07 -13.73
CA VAL A 222 0.99 4.86 -13.36
C VAL A 222 1.77 5.29 -14.59
N ALA A 223 1.12 5.36 -15.75
CA ALA A 223 1.75 5.81 -16.97
C ALA A 223 2.16 7.28 -16.85
N LEU A 224 3.42 7.50 -16.48
CA LEU A 224 4.03 8.82 -16.52
C LEU A 224 4.54 9.09 -17.94
N PRO A 225 4.52 10.34 -18.43
CA PRO A 225 5.28 10.74 -19.59
C PRO A 225 6.74 10.28 -19.48
N ASP A 226 7.37 9.93 -20.59
CA ASP A 226 8.72 9.34 -20.58
C ASP A 226 9.73 10.16 -19.77
N ALA A 227 9.71 11.49 -19.88
CA ALA A 227 10.58 12.36 -19.10
C ALA A 227 10.31 12.29 -17.59
N GLU A 228 9.04 12.21 -17.18
CA GLU A 228 8.68 12.08 -15.75
C GLU A 228 9.03 10.70 -15.22
N ARG A 229 8.88 9.65 -16.03
CA ARG A 229 9.28 8.28 -15.69
C ARG A 229 10.79 8.18 -15.46
N VAL A 230 11.59 8.80 -16.34
CA VAL A 230 13.05 8.88 -16.20
C VAL A 230 13.40 9.64 -14.93
N ARG A 231 12.83 10.83 -14.72
CA ARG A 231 13.04 11.64 -13.51
C ARG A 231 12.68 10.86 -12.25
N PHE A 232 11.51 10.19 -12.23
CA PHE A 232 11.07 9.39 -11.09
C PHE A 232 12.06 8.25 -10.78
N ALA A 233 12.50 7.51 -11.79
CA ALA A 233 13.47 6.44 -11.62
C ALA A 233 14.83 6.98 -11.14
N ARG A 234 15.33 8.08 -11.71
CA ARG A 234 16.56 8.74 -11.33
C ARG A 234 16.56 9.14 -9.85
N ILE A 235 15.50 9.81 -9.41
CA ILE A 235 15.34 10.21 -7.98
C ILE A 235 15.37 8.99 -7.08
N ARG A 236 14.63 7.93 -7.44
CA ARG A 236 14.61 6.66 -6.68
C ARG A 236 15.94 5.95 -6.63
N LEU A 237 16.81 6.17 -7.62
CA LEU A 237 18.16 5.63 -7.67
C LEU A 237 19.21 6.57 -7.04
N CYS A 238 18.82 7.69 -6.45
CA CYS A 238 19.72 8.70 -5.89
C CYS A 238 20.76 9.20 -6.89
N LEU A 239 20.37 9.35 -8.16
CA LEU A 239 21.24 9.83 -9.23
C LEU A 239 20.98 11.30 -9.53
N THR A 240 22.00 12.00 -10.05
CA THR A 240 21.93 13.40 -10.47
C THR A 240 21.33 13.56 -11.87
N ALA A 241 20.83 14.75 -12.22
CA ALA A 241 20.08 14.99 -13.46
C ALA A 241 20.89 14.78 -14.74
N ASP A 242 22.22 14.88 -14.69
CA ASP A 242 23.10 14.58 -15.82
C ASP A 242 23.09 13.11 -16.24
N ARG A 243 22.57 12.20 -15.39
CA ARG A 243 22.42 10.77 -15.66
C ARG A 243 21.08 10.40 -16.34
N ASP A 244 20.20 11.37 -16.66
CA ASP A 244 18.86 11.09 -17.23
C ASP A 244 18.93 10.26 -18.52
N ALA A 245 19.88 10.52 -19.41
CA ALA A 245 20.04 9.75 -20.65
C ALA A 245 20.41 8.27 -20.39
N GLU A 246 21.26 8.01 -19.40
CA GLU A 246 21.63 6.63 -19.02
C GLU A 246 20.47 5.91 -18.36
N VAL A 247 19.71 6.61 -17.50
CA VAL A 247 18.51 6.04 -16.86
C VAL A 247 17.45 5.71 -17.91
N ALA A 248 17.22 6.60 -18.90
CA ALA A 248 16.29 6.34 -19.99
C ALA A 248 16.67 5.08 -20.78
N ALA A 249 17.94 4.92 -21.14
CA ALA A 249 18.43 3.73 -21.84
C ALA A 249 18.25 2.46 -20.98
N ALA A 250 18.58 2.52 -19.69
CA ALA A 250 18.46 1.40 -18.77
C ALA A 250 16.99 0.98 -18.56
N LEU A 251 16.05 1.93 -18.48
CA LEU A 251 14.63 1.65 -18.37
C LEU A 251 14.07 0.91 -19.59
N ILE A 252 14.62 1.15 -20.78
CA ILE A 252 14.23 0.42 -22.01
C ILE A 252 14.81 -0.99 -22.00
N GLU A 253 16.06 -1.16 -21.61
CA GLU A 253 16.76 -2.46 -21.59
C GLU A 253 16.19 -3.39 -20.50
N GLU A 254 15.86 -2.83 -19.32
CA GLU A 254 15.35 -3.57 -18.16
C GLU A 254 13.82 -3.64 -18.12
N ALA A 255 13.13 -3.17 -19.18
CA ALA A 255 11.67 -3.19 -19.24
C ALA A 255 11.15 -4.63 -19.10
N ASP A 256 10.57 -4.93 -17.96
CA ASP A 256 9.87 -6.20 -17.73
C ASP A 256 8.44 -6.07 -18.26
N ALA A 257 8.13 -6.79 -19.31
CA ALA A 257 6.80 -6.81 -19.90
C ALA A 257 5.78 -7.62 -19.09
N ARG A 258 6.22 -8.26 -17.99
CA ARG A 258 5.31 -9.06 -17.15
C ARG A 258 4.40 -8.15 -16.34
N PRO A 259 3.13 -8.54 -16.14
CA PRO A 259 2.23 -7.83 -15.26
C PRO A 259 2.78 -7.83 -13.83
N ARG A 260 2.41 -6.80 -13.06
CA ARG A 260 2.79 -6.73 -11.65
C ARG A 260 2.04 -7.80 -10.86
N ARG A 261 2.78 -8.68 -10.17
CA ARG A 261 2.19 -9.65 -9.25
C ARG A 261 1.72 -8.95 -7.98
N VAL A 262 0.47 -9.17 -7.63
CA VAL A 262 -0.22 -8.59 -6.47
C VAL A 262 -0.88 -9.69 -5.65
N ALA A 263 -1.14 -9.44 -4.40
CA ALA A 263 -1.90 -10.31 -3.53
C ALA A 263 -3.03 -9.56 -2.84
N THR A 264 -4.16 -10.23 -2.71
CA THR A 264 -5.25 -9.90 -1.82
C THR A 264 -5.12 -10.76 -0.57
N LEU A 265 -4.94 -10.14 0.58
CA LEU A 265 -4.94 -10.77 1.89
C LEU A 265 -6.22 -10.35 2.62
N TRP A 266 -7.03 -11.31 3.09
CA TRP A 266 -8.27 -10.96 3.81
C TRP A 266 -8.61 -11.99 4.89
N TRP A 267 -9.42 -11.58 5.85
CA TRP A 267 -10.03 -12.45 6.85
C TRP A 267 -11.35 -11.87 7.33
N ASP A 268 -12.24 -12.74 7.76
CA ASP A 268 -13.45 -12.36 8.45
C ASP A 268 -13.17 -12.17 9.94
N VAL A 269 -13.71 -11.10 10.53
CA VAL A 269 -13.50 -10.80 11.95
C VAL A 269 -14.34 -11.75 12.80
N ALA A 270 -13.68 -12.50 13.69
CA ALA A 270 -14.38 -13.35 14.65
C ALA A 270 -15.18 -12.49 15.64
N ARG A 271 -16.47 -12.75 15.73
CA ARG A 271 -17.38 -12.08 16.69
C ARG A 271 -17.42 -12.80 18.02
#